data_a5554e234041e1541508279aaa2a3c18
#
_entry.id   a5554e234041e1541508279aaa2a3c18
#
_cell.length_a   1.000
_cell.length_b   1.000
_cell.length_c   1.000
_cell.angle_alpha   90.00
_cell.angle_beta   90.00
_cell.angle_gamma   90.00
#
_symmetry.space_group_name_H-M   'P 1'
#
loop_
_entity.id
_entity.type
_entity.pdbx_description
1 polymer ?
#
loop_
_entity_poly.entity_id
_entity_poly.type
_entity_poly.pdbx_seq_one_letter_code
_entity_poly.pdbx_strand_id
1 'polypeptide(L)'
;MSEKLQKAREYETREAQLIHEDDRPCFHLTPRIGWMNDPNGFSFYKGQYHLFYQYYPYDTKWNAMHWGHAVSDDLLHWTYLPCALAPDQVYDGFGCFSGSAIELKDGRHLLLYTGVEERTHANGIREELQTQCIAIGDGVNYEKLPQNPVVDGSTLPEGSNPHDFRDPKIWREEDGSYAFVVGSRHADGSGQLLVYRSPDAMSWKLDTVLDRCHNAYGTMWECPDTFRLDGKDVILTSPMEMDAEGLEFHNGHGTLCIIGHYHPETKRMEREFVQAVEYGLDFYAMQTMQAPDGRRIMIAWLQNWGTNTQPPASQRWQGQMTLPRELSIRNGKLIQVPIRELEALRRDRVTQQRVISGETALPGVQGRVIDLMVQVRPVQEGSYQRFFLKVCKDERHYTEITYDPLTNVLSLDRTHSGCRRDIVHERKCLVRDRQGELKLRVVLDRFSVEVFVNDGEQALTAAIDTSQAAQDITFACLGQARVDVEKYDLVMLEKEKFHD
;
A
#
# COMPACT_ATOMS: atom_id res chain seq x y z
N MET A 1 -28.94 -0.74 -10.68
CA MET A 1 -28.09 0.23 -9.94
C MET A 1 -28.92 0.86 -8.85
N SER A 2 -28.45 0.89 -7.61
CA SER A 2 -29.14 1.48 -6.48
C SER A 2 -29.09 3.00 -6.50
N GLU A 3 -30.02 3.65 -5.76
CA GLU A 3 -30.06 5.11 -5.62
C GLU A 3 -28.75 5.66 -4.97
N LYS A 4 -28.21 4.96 -3.95
CA LYS A 4 -26.96 5.37 -3.30
C LYS A 4 -25.77 5.31 -4.25
N LEU A 5 -25.66 4.26 -5.08
CA LEU A 5 -24.59 4.14 -6.06
C LEU A 5 -24.71 5.20 -7.16
N GLN A 6 -25.92 5.45 -7.65
CA GLN A 6 -26.18 6.50 -8.63
C GLN A 6 -25.77 7.87 -8.08
N LYS A 7 -26.18 8.18 -6.86
CA LYS A 7 -25.85 9.44 -6.19
C LYS A 7 -24.34 9.63 -6.02
N ALA A 8 -23.60 8.57 -5.65
CA ALA A 8 -22.14 8.62 -5.55
C ALA A 8 -21.50 8.94 -6.91
N ARG A 9 -21.92 8.27 -7.99
CA ARG A 9 -21.45 8.50 -9.36
C ARG A 9 -21.73 9.91 -9.88
N GLU A 10 -22.91 10.42 -9.63
CA GLU A 10 -23.29 11.79 -10.00
C GLU A 10 -22.46 12.84 -9.22
N TYR A 11 -22.27 12.62 -7.92
CA TYR A 11 -21.48 13.50 -7.07
C TYR A 11 -20.02 13.54 -7.51
N GLU A 12 -19.35 12.37 -7.63
CA GLU A 12 -17.95 12.32 -8.03
C GLU A 12 -17.70 12.91 -9.43
N THR A 13 -18.63 12.71 -10.37
CA THR A 13 -18.52 13.25 -11.73
C THR A 13 -18.61 14.76 -11.74
N ARG A 14 -19.50 15.35 -10.93
CA ARG A 14 -19.68 16.80 -10.83
C ARG A 14 -18.54 17.47 -10.08
N GLU A 15 -18.20 16.97 -8.90
CA GLU A 15 -17.29 17.64 -7.99
C GLU A 15 -15.80 17.44 -8.34
N ALA A 16 -15.44 16.33 -8.97
CA ALA A 16 -14.06 16.08 -9.40
C ALA A 16 -13.58 17.09 -10.47
N GLN A 17 -14.49 17.70 -11.23
CA GLN A 17 -14.15 18.75 -12.20
C GLN A 17 -13.56 20.01 -11.55
N LEU A 18 -13.73 20.16 -10.23
CA LEU A 18 -13.20 21.28 -9.47
C LEU A 18 -11.76 21.07 -8.96
N ILE A 19 -11.16 19.91 -9.25
CA ILE A 19 -9.79 19.58 -8.87
C ILE A 19 -8.90 19.80 -10.10
N HIS A 20 -7.89 20.66 -9.97
CA HIS A 20 -6.88 20.84 -11.01
C HIS A 20 -5.88 19.67 -11.00
N GLU A 21 -5.34 19.30 -12.15
CA GLU A 21 -4.35 18.24 -12.27
C GLU A 21 -3.07 18.55 -11.47
N ASP A 22 -2.69 19.82 -11.37
CA ASP A 22 -1.54 20.24 -10.57
C ASP A 22 -1.74 20.07 -9.05
N ASP A 23 -2.99 19.90 -8.60
CA ASP A 23 -3.32 19.60 -7.21
C ASP A 23 -3.27 18.09 -6.91
N ARG A 24 -2.82 17.26 -7.85
CA ARG A 24 -2.67 15.82 -7.71
C ARG A 24 -1.21 15.38 -7.87
N PRO A 25 -0.82 14.20 -7.33
CA PRO A 25 0.42 13.54 -7.73
C PRO A 25 0.49 13.33 -9.25
N CYS A 26 1.70 13.21 -9.79
CA CYS A 26 1.89 12.97 -11.21
C CYS A 26 1.52 11.53 -11.61
N PHE A 27 1.94 10.53 -10.83
CA PHE A 27 1.74 9.10 -11.15
C PHE A 27 1.20 8.26 -9.99
N HIS A 28 1.08 8.78 -8.78
CA HIS A 28 0.39 8.09 -7.70
C HIS A 28 -1.12 8.25 -7.83
N LEU A 29 -1.87 7.15 -7.73
CA LEU A 29 -3.33 7.20 -7.76
C LEU A 29 -3.86 7.84 -6.48
N THR A 30 -4.75 8.83 -6.63
CA THR A 30 -5.56 9.42 -5.57
C THR A 30 -7.03 9.04 -5.75
N PRO A 31 -7.93 9.29 -4.78
CA PRO A 31 -9.36 9.16 -5.05
C PRO A 31 -9.79 10.18 -6.12
N ARG A 32 -10.82 9.84 -6.88
CA ARG A 32 -11.39 10.79 -7.82
C ARG A 32 -11.80 12.09 -7.13
N ILE A 33 -12.36 11.98 -5.92
CA ILE A 33 -12.66 13.06 -4.97
C ILE A 33 -12.84 12.42 -3.57
N GLY A 34 -12.79 13.22 -2.51
CA GLY A 34 -13.07 12.75 -1.17
C GLY A 34 -11.95 11.90 -0.58
N TRP A 35 -12.29 10.83 0.13
CA TRP A 35 -11.38 9.99 0.89
C TRP A 35 -11.01 8.69 0.16
N MET A 36 -9.76 8.25 0.33
CA MET A 36 -9.24 6.93 -0.07
C MET A 36 -8.39 6.34 1.05
N ASN A 37 -8.54 5.04 1.30
CA ASN A 37 -7.58 4.22 2.05
C ASN A 37 -7.23 2.93 1.27
N ASP A 38 -7.45 1.75 1.78
CA ASP A 38 -6.95 0.47 1.29
C ASP A 38 -7.15 0.25 -0.22
N PRO A 39 -6.12 -0.24 -0.93
CA PRO A 39 -6.31 -0.82 -2.26
C PRO A 39 -7.17 -2.08 -2.17
N ASN A 40 -8.11 -2.23 -3.10
CA ASN A 40 -9.03 -3.34 -3.19
C ASN A 40 -9.04 -3.91 -4.61
N GLY A 41 -9.37 -5.18 -4.74
CA GLY A 41 -9.63 -5.78 -6.03
C GLY A 41 -8.52 -5.60 -7.07
N PHE A 42 -7.25 -5.47 -6.62
CA PHE A 42 -6.12 -5.30 -7.51
C PHE A 42 -5.95 -6.54 -8.38
N SER A 43 -6.22 -6.40 -9.67
CA SER A 43 -6.38 -7.51 -10.62
C SER A 43 -6.05 -7.09 -12.05
N PHE A 44 -5.83 -8.09 -12.93
CA PHE A 44 -5.74 -7.87 -14.36
C PHE A 44 -6.99 -8.48 -15.02
N TYR A 45 -7.75 -7.66 -15.74
CA TYR A 45 -9.00 -8.09 -16.35
C TYR A 45 -9.22 -7.36 -17.69
N LYS A 46 -9.62 -8.11 -18.71
CA LYS A 46 -9.85 -7.60 -20.07
C LYS A 46 -8.72 -6.73 -20.63
N GLY A 47 -7.46 -7.11 -20.35
CA GLY A 47 -6.30 -6.44 -20.89
C GLY A 47 -5.83 -5.21 -20.13
N GLN A 48 -6.45 -4.88 -19.00
CA GLN A 48 -6.09 -3.74 -18.15
C GLN A 48 -5.87 -4.14 -16.70
N TYR A 49 -5.03 -3.40 -15.98
CA TYR A 49 -4.92 -3.44 -14.55
C TYR A 49 -6.11 -2.70 -13.94
N HIS A 50 -6.84 -3.35 -13.06
CA HIS A 50 -7.94 -2.79 -12.28
C HIS A 50 -7.49 -2.58 -10.86
N LEU A 51 -7.75 -1.41 -10.31
CA LEU A 51 -7.55 -1.09 -8.91
C LEU A 51 -8.82 -0.45 -8.37
N PHE A 52 -9.41 -1.12 -7.41
CA PHE A 52 -10.46 -0.54 -6.57
C PHE A 52 -9.83 -0.03 -5.28
N TYR A 53 -10.57 0.77 -4.54
CA TYR A 53 -10.08 1.29 -3.27
C TYR A 53 -11.23 1.64 -2.35
N GLN A 54 -10.98 1.57 -1.04
CA GLN A 54 -11.89 2.11 -0.04
C GLN A 54 -12.12 3.58 -0.31
N TYR A 55 -13.37 4.00 -0.39
CA TYR A 55 -13.76 5.28 -0.96
C TYR A 55 -14.93 5.93 -0.25
N TYR A 56 -14.78 7.21 0.10
CA TYR A 56 -15.91 8.03 0.51
C TYR A 56 -15.93 9.31 -0.33
N PRO A 57 -16.87 9.45 -1.29
CA PRO A 57 -16.84 10.56 -2.23
C PRO A 57 -17.21 11.93 -1.63
N TYR A 58 -17.92 11.95 -0.50
CA TYR A 58 -18.61 13.16 -0.02
C TYR A 58 -17.78 14.02 0.94
N ASP A 59 -16.69 13.51 1.50
CA ASP A 59 -15.79 14.23 2.43
C ASP A 59 -14.36 13.67 2.30
N THR A 60 -13.38 14.44 2.72
CA THR A 60 -11.97 14.04 2.85
C THR A 60 -11.69 13.29 4.16
N LYS A 61 -12.72 12.80 4.84
CA LYS A 61 -12.65 11.98 6.04
C LYS A 61 -13.28 10.62 5.82
N TRP A 62 -12.76 9.63 6.50
CA TRP A 62 -13.33 8.28 6.50
C TRP A 62 -14.79 8.29 6.98
N ASN A 63 -15.65 7.58 6.28
CA ASN A 63 -17.07 7.39 6.63
C ASN A 63 -17.61 6.14 5.88
N ALA A 64 -18.92 6.00 5.70
CA ALA A 64 -19.58 4.87 5.05
C ALA A 64 -18.90 4.49 3.71
N MET A 65 -18.04 3.46 3.75
CA MET A 65 -17.17 3.11 2.65
C MET A 65 -17.91 2.59 1.41
N HIS A 66 -17.53 3.16 0.31
CA HIS A 66 -17.82 2.71 -1.06
C HIS A 66 -16.56 2.04 -1.62
N TRP A 67 -16.62 1.52 -2.83
CA TRP A 67 -15.44 1.18 -3.64
C TRP A 67 -15.31 2.14 -4.81
N GLY A 68 -14.26 2.97 -4.80
CA GLY A 68 -13.81 3.69 -5.98
C GLY A 68 -13.13 2.74 -6.95
N HIS A 69 -12.91 3.18 -8.20
CA HIS A 69 -12.37 2.32 -9.25
C HIS A 69 -11.52 3.10 -10.23
N ALA A 70 -10.38 2.54 -10.60
CA ALA A 70 -9.51 3.04 -11.66
C ALA A 70 -8.91 1.88 -12.46
N VAL A 71 -8.53 2.15 -13.70
CA VAL A 71 -7.84 1.20 -14.60
C VAL A 71 -6.58 1.81 -15.18
N SER A 72 -5.62 0.95 -15.52
CA SER A 72 -4.37 1.34 -16.13
C SER A 72 -3.86 0.26 -17.09
N ASP A 73 -3.15 0.66 -18.14
CA ASP A 73 -2.45 -0.27 -19.03
C ASP A 73 -0.98 -0.50 -18.58
N ASP A 74 -0.45 0.37 -17.70
CA ASP A 74 0.97 0.41 -17.33
C ASP A 74 1.23 0.66 -15.83
N LEU A 75 0.18 0.66 -14.98
CA LEU A 75 0.25 0.88 -13.54
C LEU A 75 0.66 2.30 -13.11
N LEU A 76 0.87 3.22 -14.05
CA LEU A 76 1.27 4.61 -13.80
C LEU A 76 0.22 5.61 -14.31
N HIS A 77 -0.32 5.37 -15.52
CA HIS A 77 -1.40 6.17 -16.08
C HIS A 77 -2.75 5.58 -15.70
N TRP A 78 -3.40 6.18 -14.70
CA TRP A 78 -4.68 5.72 -14.19
C TRP A 78 -5.85 6.50 -14.79
N THR A 79 -6.86 5.78 -15.23
CA THR A 79 -8.16 6.33 -15.69
C THR A 79 -9.22 5.98 -14.67
N TYR A 80 -9.91 6.98 -14.13
CA TYR A 80 -11.02 6.76 -13.20
C TYR A 80 -12.23 6.17 -13.91
N LEU A 81 -12.73 5.09 -13.37
CA LEU A 81 -14.03 4.53 -13.70
C LEU A 81 -15.08 4.96 -12.66
N PRO A 82 -16.39 4.80 -12.96
CA PRO A 82 -17.42 5.14 -11.99
C PRO A 82 -17.30 4.29 -10.72
N CYS A 83 -17.67 4.87 -9.56
CA CYS A 83 -17.78 4.17 -8.29
C CYS A 83 -18.42 2.79 -8.48
N ALA A 84 -17.76 1.73 -7.99
CA ALA A 84 -18.16 0.35 -8.26
C ALA A 84 -19.22 -0.17 -7.28
N LEU A 85 -19.05 0.12 -5.98
CA LEU A 85 -19.96 -0.32 -4.90
C LEU A 85 -20.34 0.84 -3.99
N ALA A 86 -21.58 0.85 -3.52
CA ALA A 86 -22.07 1.73 -2.46
C ALA A 86 -22.66 0.91 -1.32
N PRO A 87 -22.69 1.39 -0.06
CA PRO A 87 -23.26 0.69 1.08
C PRO A 87 -24.80 0.79 1.05
N ASP A 88 -25.45 -0.03 0.22
CA ASP A 88 -26.85 0.08 -0.16
C ASP A 88 -27.71 -1.12 0.24
N GLN A 89 -27.13 -2.13 0.89
CA GLN A 89 -27.82 -3.29 1.42
C GLN A 89 -27.81 -3.29 2.96
N VAL A 90 -28.64 -4.11 3.58
CA VAL A 90 -28.67 -4.23 5.06
C VAL A 90 -27.32 -4.73 5.57
N TYR A 91 -26.76 -5.76 4.94
CA TYR A 91 -25.52 -6.41 5.35
C TYR A 91 -24.26 -5.57 5.09
N ASP A 92 -24.34 -4.46 4.35
CA ASP A 92 -23.25 -3.53 4.11
C ASP A 92 -23.63 -2.05 4.33
N GLY A 93 -24.74 -1.81 5.03
CA GLY A 93 -25.27 -0.46 5.21
C GLY A 93 -24.36 0.51 5.96
N PHE A 94 -23.44 0.00 6.77
CA PHE A 94 -22.36 0.77 7.41
C PHE A 94 -21.17 0.99 6.48
N GLY A 95 -20.82 0.01 5.63
CA GLY A 95 -19.75 0.13 4.65
C GLY A 95 -19.50 -1.13 3.83
N CYS A 96 -19.07 -0.93 2.58
CA CYS A 96 -18.42 -1.94 1.76
C CYS A 96 -16.92 -1.89 2.09
N PHE A 97 -16.47 -2.74 3.05
CA PHE A 97 -15.07 -2.76 3.49
C PHE A 97 -14.19 -3.53 2.50
N SER A 98 -12.91 -3.65 2.82
CA SER A 98 -11.88 -4.14 1.91
C SER A 98 -12.12 -5.57 1.42
N GLY A 99 -11.48 -5.87 0.31
CA GLY A 99 -11.57 -7.17 -0.35
C GLY A 99 -10.79 -7.21 -1.67
N SER A 100 -11.06 -8.20 -2.48
CA SER A 100 -10.28 -8.52 -3.67
C SER A 100 -11.16 -8.82 -4.89
N ALA A 101 -10.53 -9.05 -6.04
CA ALA A 101 -11.23 -9.35 -7.28
C ALA A 101 -10.56 -10.51 -8.02
N ILE A 102 -11.36 -11.22 -8.85
CA ILE A 102 -10.86 -12.27 -9.72
C ILE A 102 -11.75 -12.41 -10.96
N GLU A 103 -11.14 -12.80 -12.07
CA GLU A 103 -11.88 -13.24 -13.25
C GLU A 103 -12.42 -14.67 -13.04
N LEU A 104 -13.73 -14.86 -13.22
CA LEU A 104 -14.38 -16.17 -13.20
C LEU A 104 -14.10 -16.96 -14.47
N LYS A 105 -14.35 -18.28 -14.44
CA LYS A 105 -14.22 -19.17 -15.62
C LYS A 105 -15.08 -18.74 -16.82
N ASP A 106 -16.17 -18.07 -16.57
CA ASP A 106 -17.10 -17.56 -17.60
C ASP A 106 -16.75 -16.15 -18.11
N GLY A 107 -15.60 -15.59 -17.66
CA GLY A 107 -15.09 -14.30 -18.09
C GLY A 107 -15.71 -13.10 -17.39
N ARG A 108 -16.59 -13.29 -16.38
CA ARG A 108 -17.09 -12.19 -15.56
C ARG A 108 -16.08 -11.83 -14.48
N HIS A 109 -16.11 -10.58 -14.02
CA HIS A 109 -15.27 -10.09 -12.94
C HIS A 109 -16.03 -10.18 -11.61
N LEU A 110 -15.48 -10.91 -10.65
CA LEU A 110 -16.03 -11.08 -9.31
C LEU A 110 -15.26 -10.19 -8.33
N LEU A 111 -16.00 -9.42 -7.54
CA LEU A 111 -15.50 -8.70 -6.36
C LEU A 111 -15.96 -9.48 -5.12
N LEU A 112 -15.02 -9.86 -4.26
CA LEU A 112 -15.25 -10.44 -2.95
C LEU A 112 -14.87 -9.38 -1.90
N TYR A 113 -15.82 -8.92 -1.10
CA TYR A 113 -15.64 -7.81 -0.17
C TYR A 113 -16.28 -8.09 1.18
N THR A 114 -15.90 -7.31 2.19
CA THR A 114 -16.53 -7.38 3.50
C THR A 114 -17.68 -6.38 3.58
N GLY A 115 -18.89 -6.90 3.76
CA GLY A 115 -20.06 -6.09 4.12
C GLY A 115 -20.10 -5.88 5.62
N VAL A 116 -20.33 -4.64 6.05
CA VAL A 116 -20.47 -4.29 7.48
C VAL A 116 -21.86 -3.77 7.75
N GLU A 117 -22.56 -4.45 8.65
CA GLU A 117 -23.86 -4.07 9.19
C GLU A 117 -23.68 -3.47 10.59
N GLU A 118 -24.22 -2.28 10.82
CA GLU A 118 -24.36 -1.73 12.17
C GLU A 118 -25.76 -2.04 12.71
N ARG A 119 -25.84 -2.76 13.82
CA ARG A 119 -27.07 -3.03 14.56
C ARG A 119 -27.11 -2.23 15.84
N THR A 120 -28.22 -1.55 16.10
CA THR A 120 -28.48 -0.92 17.39
C THR A 120 -29.47 -1.75 18.18
N HIS A 121 -29.04 -2.30 19.31
CA HIS A 121 -29.87 -3.08 20.19
C HIS A 121 -30.83 -2.20 21.01
N ALA A 122 -31.89 -2.79 21.59
CA ALA A 122 -32.88 -2.07 22.38
C ALA A 122 -32.31 -1.35 23.62
N ASN A 123 -31.13 -1.77 24.09
CA ASN A 123 -30.38 -1.13 25.19
C ASN A 123 -29.45 -0.01 24.73
N GLY A 124 -29.46 0.35 23.43
CA GLY A 124 -28.62 1.38 22.82
C GLY A 124 -27.18 0.96 22.49
N ILE A 125 -26.82 -0.30 22.72
CA ILE A 125 -25.51 -0.83 22.31
C ILE A 125 -25.51 -0.97 20.79
N ARG A 126 -24.43 -0.48 20.16
CA ARG A 126 -24.16 -0.68 18.74
C ARG A 126 -23.26 -1.88 18.57
N GLU A 127 -23.58 -2.70 17.60
CA GLU A 127 -22.84 -3.89 17.21
C GLU A 127 -22.56 -3.83 15.72
N GLU A 128 -21.30 -4.01 15.34
CA GLU A 128 -20.88 -4.14 13.95
C GLU A 128 -20.70 -5.63 13.65
N LEU A 129 -21.34 -6.12 12.61
CA LEU A 129 -21.18 -7.48 12.10
C LEU A 129 -20.49 -7.44 10.75
N GLN A 130 -19.44 -8.23 10.62
CA GLN A 130 -18.63 -8.33 9.40
C GLN A 130 -18.91 -9.66 8.71
N THR A 131 -19.24 -9.59 7.41
CA THR A 131 -19.62 -10.74 6.59
C THR A 131 -18.97 -10.62 5.21
N GLN A 132 -18.73 -11.76 4.53
CA GLN A 132 -18.15 -11.71 3.20
C GLN A 132 -19.25 -11.75 2.13
N CYS A 133 -19.14 -10.84 1.19
CA CYS A 133 -20.14 -10.56 0.16
C CYS A 133 -19.53 -10.56 -1.23
N ILE A 134 -20.34 -10.84 -2.24
CA ILE A 134 -19.92 -10.91 -3.64
C ILE A 134 -20.72 -9.91 -4.47
N ALA A 135 -20.01 -9.24 -5.38
CA ALA A 135 -20.61 -8.56 -6.53
C ALA A 135 -19.94 -9.06 -7.81
N ILE A 136 -20.72 -9.19 -8.88
CA ILE A 136 -20.24 -9.68 -10.18
C ILE A 136 -20.53 -8.63 -11.25
N GLY A 137 -19.57 -8.42 -12.14
CA GLY A 137 -19.69 -7.39 -13.17
C GLY A 137 -18.88 -7.65 -14.42
N ASP A 138 -18.85 -6.62 -15.25
CA ASP A 138 -18.22 -6.61 -16.58
C ASP A 138 -16.88 -5.85 -16.62
N GLY A 139 -16.41 -5.35 -15.48
CA GLY A 139 -15.23 -4.50 -15.34
C GLY A 139 -15.57 -3.02 -15.15
N VAL A 140 -16.83 -2.62 -15.27
CA VAL A 140 -17.30 -1.25 -15.06
C VAL A 140 -18.48 -1.21 -14.10
N ASN A 141 -19.48 -2.07 -14.33
CA ASN A 141 -20.69 -2.16 -13.53
C ASN A 141 -20.74 -3.50 -12.80
N TYR A 142 -21.16 -3.45 -11.54
CA TYR A 142 -21.21 -4.61 -10.65
C TYR A 142 -22.57 -4.72 -9.99
N GLU A 143 -23.05 -5.95 -9.86
CA GLU A 143 -24.31 -6.29 -9.21
C GLU A 143 -24.02 -7.19 -8.00
N LYS A 144 -24.51 -6.81 -6.84
CA LYS A 144 -24.43 -7.59 -5.60
C LYS A 144 -25.34 -8.82 -5.71
N LEU A 145 -24.84 -9.97 -5.27
CA LEU A 145 -25.62 -11.20 -5.35
C LEU A 145 -26.79 -11.17 -4.38
N PRO A 146 -27.98 -11.66 -4.79
CA PRO A 146 -29.15 -11.74 -3.91
C PRO A 146 -28.95 -12.62 -2.67
N GLN A 147 -28.05 -13.61 -2.76
CA GLN A 147 -27.73 -14.54 -1.66
C GLN A 147 -26.66 -14.02 -0.68
N ASN A 148 -26.20 -12.80 -0.84
CA ASN A 148 -25.29 -12.21 0.15
C ASN A 148 -25.95 -12.10 1.53
N PRO A 149 -25.13 -12.24 2.61
CA PRO A 149 -23.71 -12.59 2.61
C PRO A 149 -23.48 -14.07 2.25
N VAL A 150 -22.36 -14.36 1.55
CA VAL A 150 -21.96 -15.73 1.19
C VAL A 150 -21.18 -16.44 2.29
N VAL A 151 -20.59 -15.68 3.21
CA VAL A 151 -19.93 -16.19 4.43
C VAL A 151 -20.23 -15.22 5.58
N ASP A 152 -20.68 -15.77 6.70
CA ASP A 152 -21.02 -15.02 7.91
C ASP A 152 -20.38 -15.64 9.17
N GLY A 153 -20.65 -15.03 10.33
CA GLY A 153 -20.11 -15.45 11.63
C GLY A 153 -20.46 -16.87 12.05
N SER A 154 -21.50 -17.51 11.47
CA SER A 154 -21.88 -18.89 11.78
C SER A 154 -20.88 -19.94 11.31
N THR A 155 -20.01 -19.56 10.38
CA THR A 155 -18.96 -20.43 9.79
C THR A 155 -17.62 -20.28 10.47
N LEU A 156 -17.48 -19.35 11.40
CA LEU A 156 -16.23 -19.07 12.12
C LEU A 156 -15.85 -20.25 13.03
N PRO A 157 -14.54 -20.57 13.14
CA PRO A 157 -14.08 -21.55 14.11
C PRO A 157 -14.33 -21.04 15.54
N GLU A 158 -14.44 -22.01 16.47
CA GLU A 158 -14.64 -21.71 17.92
C GLU A 158 -13.61 -20.70 18.43
N GLY A 159 -14.07 -19.70 19.18
CA GLY A 159 -13.25 -18.63 19.73
C GLY A 159 -12.95 -17.49 18.78
N SER A 160 -13.47 -17.48 17.57
CA SER A 160 -13.32 -16.33 16.67
C SER A 160 -14.34 -15.23 16.92
N ASN A 161 -13.94 -13.98 16.69
CA ASN A 161 -14.79 -12.79 16.90
C ASN A 161 -15.50 -12.42 15.58
N PRO A 162 -16.85 -12.39 15.53
CA PRO A 162 -17.59 -11.99 14.33
C PRO A 162 -17.52 -10.48 14.02
N HIS A 163 -17.02 -9.67 14.93
CA HIS A 163 -16.83 -8.22 14.75
C HIS A 163 -15.48 -7.87 14.13
N ASP A 164 -14.56 -8.84 14.09
CA ASP A 164 -13.24 -8.74 13.47
C ASP A 164 -13.06 -9.92 12.50
N PHE A 165 -13.71 -9.80 11.32
CA PHE A 165 -13.72 -10.84 10.29
C PHE A 165 -13.82 -10.19 8.90
N ARG A 166 -12.68 -9.77 8.32
CA ARG A 166 -12.66 -8.91 7.13
C ARG A 166 -11.49 -9.11 6.19
N ASP A 167 -11.57 -8.45 5.04
CA ASP A 167 -10.54 -8.27 4.02
C ASP A 167 -10.19 -9.57 3.27
N PRO A 168 -11.17 -10.21 2.59
CA PRO A 168 -10.92 -11.45 1.89
C PRO A 168 -10.05 -11.26 0.64
N LYS A 169 -9.02 -12.09 0.49
CA LYS A 169 -8.19 -12.19 -0.71
C LYS A 169 -8.43 -13.50 -1.42
N ILE A 170 -9.01 -13.44 -2.61
CA ILE A 170 -9.41 -14.59 -3.43
C ILE A 170 -8.32 -14.98 -4.44
N TRP A 171 -8.18 -16.28 -4.67
CA TRP A 171 -7.40 -16.84 -5.78
C TRP A 171 -8.08 -18.08 -6.37
N ARG A 172 -7.59 -18.50 -7.54
CA ARG A 172 -8.00 -19.74 -8.19
C ARG A 172 -6.92 -20.80 -7.95
N GLU A 173 -7.34 -21.98 -7.56
CA GLU A 173 -6.47 -23.15 -7.40
C GLU A 173 -6.16 -23.80 -8.77
N GLU A 174 -5.12 -24.65 -8.81
CA GLU A 174 -4.72 -25.37 -10.04
C GLU A 174 -5.79 -26.28 -10.58
N ASP A 175 -6.62 -26.88 -9.70
CA ASP A 175 -7.78 -27.71 -10.08
C ASP A 175 -8.96 -26.90 -10.59
N GLY A 176 -8.83 -25.58 -10.55
CA GLY A 176 -9.84 -24.61 -10.98
C GLY A 176 -10.91 -24.31 -9.94
N SER A 177 -10.83 -24.85 -8.73
CA SER A 177 -11.61 -24.38 -7.59
C SER A 177 -11.11 -23.00 -7.11
N TYR A 178 -11.78 -22.44 -6.13
CA TYR A 178 -11.43 -21.12 -5.59
C TYR A 178 -11.12 -21.23 -4.09
N ALA A 179 -10.24 -20.37 -3.63
CA ALA A 179 -10.00 -20.18 -2.21
C ALA A 179 -9.88 -18.68 -1.91
N PHE A 180 -10.12 -18.29 -0.66
CA PHE A 180 -9.73 -17.00 -0.16
C PHE A 180 -9.16 -17.09 1.26
N VAL A 181 -8.21 -16.22 1.57
CA VAL A 181 -7.75 -15.96 2.93
C VAL A 181 -8.47 -14.70 3.45
N VAL A 182 -8.79 -14.68 4.74
CA VAL A 182 -9.47 -13.56 5.38
C VAL A 182 -8.92 -13.35 6.80
N GLY A 183 -8.79 -12.10 7.20
CA GLY A 183 -8.38 -11.73 8.56
C GLY A 183 -9.49 -12.03 9.57
N SER A 184 -9.09 -12.48 10.75
CA SER A 184 -9.98 -12.72 11.87
C SER A 184 -9.23 -12.46 13.19
N ARG A 185 -9.98 -12.21 14.25
CA ARG A 185 -9.45 -12.09 15.61
C ARG A 185 -9.97 -13.22 16.47
N HIS A 186 -9.07 -13.85 17.23
CA HIS A 186 -9.42 -14.87 18.19
C HIS A 186 -9.72 -14.27 19.58
N ALA A 187 -10.46 -14.99 20.43
CA ALA A 187 -10.89 -14.51 21.75
C ALA A 187 -9.72 -14.22 22.73
N ASP A 188 -8.54 -14.80 22.48
CA ASP A 188 -7.31 -14.50 23.23
C ASP A 188 -6.65 -13.17 22.82
N GLY A 189 -7.24 -12.44 21.85
CA GLY A 189 -6.72 -11.21 21.30
C GLY A 189 -5.86 -11.37 20.05
N SER A 190 -5.50 -12.61 19.69
CA SER A 190 -4.61 -12.89 18.54
C SER A 190 -5.26 -12.62 17.21
N GLY A 191 -4.54 -11.94 16.31
CA GLY A 191 -4.83 -11.97 14.88
C GLY A 191 -4.61 -13.37 14.31
N GLN A 192 -5.51 -13.80 13.42
CA GLN A 192 -5.44 -15.09 12.73
C GLN A 192 -5.92 -14.97 11.29
N LEU A 193 -5.52 -15.92 10.46
CA LEU A 193 -5.92 -16.03 9.07
C LEU A 193 -6.73 -17.29 8.85
N LEU A 194 -7.93 -17.13 8.30
CA LEU A 194 -8.82 -18.22 7.94
C LEU A 194 -8.81 -18.43 6.44
N VAL A 195 -8.81 -19.67 5.98
CA VAL A 195 -8.94 -20.02 4.57
C VAL A 195 -10.28 -20.69 4.33
N TYR A 196 -11.01 -20.19 3.35
CA TYR A 196 -12.24 -20.77 2.84
C TYR A 196 -12.02 -21.30 1.43
N ARG A 197 -12.73 -22.37 1.07
CA ARG A 197 -12.66 -22.98 -0.26
C ARG A 197 -14.05 -23.10 -0.89
N SER A 198 -14.08 -23.03 -2.21
CA SER A 198 -15.30 -23.11 -3.01
C SER A 198 -15.04 -23.78 -4.36
N PRO A 199 -15.92 -24.68 -4.84
CA PRO A 199 -15.83 -25.23 -6.18
C PRO A 199 -16.24 -24.25 -7.28
N ASP A 200 -17.05 -23.23 -6.94
CA ASP A 200 -17.77 -22.36 -7.87
C ASP A 200 -17.66 -20.86 -7.58
N ALA A 201 -16.88 -20.47 -6.57
CA ALA A 201 -16.78 -19.11 -6.03
C ALA A 201 -18.08 -18.55 -5.41
N MET A 202 -19.12 -19.37 -5.25
CA MET A 202 -20.43 -18.96 -4.71
C MET A 202 -20.74 -19.62 -3.37
N SER A 203 -20.34 -20.90 -3.23
CA SER A 203 -20.60 -21.72 -2.04
C SER A 203 -19.30 -21.96 -1.29
N TRP A 204 -19.17 -21.38 -0.10
CA TRP A 204 -17.92 -21.36 0.64
C TRP A 204 -17.96 -22.23 1.89
N LYS A 205 -16.85 -22.88 2.19
CA LYS A 205 -16.65 -23.67 3.43
C LYS A 205 -15.30 -23.31 4.05
N LEU A 206 -15.30 -23.18 5.37
CA LEU A 206 -14.05 -23.06 6.14
C LEU A 206 -13.19 -24.31 5.88
N ASP A 207 -11.94 -24.07 5.48
CA ASP A 207 -10.96 -25.14 5.25
C ASP A 207 -9.98 -25.27 6.41
N THR A 208 -9.43 -24.15 6.88
CA THR A 208 -8.41 -24.16 7.95
C THR A 208 -8.22 -22.80 8.59
N VAL A 209 -7.60 -22.79 9.77
CA VAL A 209 -6.84 -21.66 10.33
C VAL A 209 -5.42 -21.77 9.81
N LEU A 210 -5.06 -20.93 8.83
CA LEU A 210 -3.76 -20.97 8.15
C LEU A 210 -2.61 -20.62 9.09
N ASP A 211 -2.79 -19.55 9.86
CA ASP A 211 -1.80 -19.04 10.80
C ASP A 211 -2.47 -18.22 11.91
N ARG A 212 -1.78 -18.05 13.04
CA ARG A 212 -2.21 -17.22 14.19
C ARG A 212 -0.98 -16.59 14.85
N CYS A 213 -1.09 -15.34 15.27
CA CYS A 213 0.05 -14.63 15.84
C CYS A 213 0.36 -14.96 17.30
N HIS A 214 -0.59 -15.54 18.05
CA HIS A 214 -0.44 -15.79 19.50
C HIS A 214 0.02 -14.54 20.27
N ASN A 215 -0.57 -13.38 19.93
CA ASN A 215 -0.25 -12.05 20.48
C ASN A 215 1.21 -11.58 20.25
N ALA A 216 1.95 -12.15 19.27
CA ALA A 216 3.30 -11.74 18.95
C ALA A 216 3.35 -10.54 17.98
N TYR A 217 2.37 -10.44 17.08
CA TYR A 217 2.36 -9.45 15.98
C TYR A 217 0.99 -8.79 15.87
N GLY A 218 0.64 -7.96 16.87
CA GLY A 218 -0.62 -7.21 16.87
C GLY A 218 -1.86 -8.06 17.18
N THR A 219 -3.02 -7.45 17.06
CA THR A 219 -4.30 -8.02 17.55
C THR A 219 -5.28 -8.37 16.44
N MET A 220 -5.24 -7.73 15.30
CA MET A 220 -6.01 -8.05 14.10
C MET A 220 -5.08 -7.99 12.90
N TRP A 221 -5.17 -8.99 12.04
CA TRP A 221 -4.40 -9.07 10.81
C TRP A 221 -5.27 -8.65 9.64
N GLU A 222 -5.24 -7.34 9.32
CA GLU A 222 -6.01 -6.76 8.22
C GLU A 222 -5.35 -7.01 6.87
N CYS A 223 -6.15 -6.96 5.82
CA CYS A 223 -5.73 -7.03 4.41
C CYS A 223 -4.74 -8.17 4.13
N PRO A 224 -5.06 -9.43 4.54
CA PRO A 224 -4.15 -10.54 4.29
C PRO A 224 -4.05 -10.84 2.80
N ASP A 225 -2.84 -11.20 2.38
CA ASP A 225 -2.56 -11.71 1.04
C ASP A 225 -1.65 -12.93 1.16
N THR A 226 -1.90 -13.96 0.36
CA THR A 226 -1.05 -15.16 0.33
C THR A 226 -0.78 -15.61 -1.09
N PHE A 227 0.47 -15.92 -1.37
CA PHE A 227 0.91 -16.29 -2.71
C PHE A 227 2.25 -17.03 -2.67
N ARG A 228 2.59 -17.65 -3.79
CA ARG A 228 3.90 -18.26 -3.99
C ARG A 228 4.83 -17.30 -4.74
N LEU A 229 6.06 -17.14 -4.26
CA LEU A 229 7.08 -16.25 -4.83
C LEU A 229 8.46 -16.89 -4.71
N ASP A 230 9.18 -17.04 -5.83
CA ASP A 230 10.54 -17.59 -5.90
C ASP A 230 10.72 -18.91 -5.11
N GLY A 231 9.70 -19.77 -5.19
CA GLY A 231 9.71 -21.10 -4.54
C GLY A 231 9.34 -21.11 -3.06
N LYS A 232 8.98 -19.99 -2.47
CA LYS A 232 8.51 -19.84 -1.09
C LYS A 232 7.02 -19.49 -1.05
N ASP A 233 6.36 -19.86 0.03
CA ASP A 233 5.03 -19.38 0.36
C ASP A 233 5.14 -18.11 1.20
N VAL A 234 4.36 -17.10 0.85
CA VAL A 234 4.42 -15.77 1.43
C VAL A 234 3.04 -15.40 1.96
N ILE A 235 3.02 -14.83 3.16
CA ILE A 235 1.86 -14.14 3.72
C ILE A 235 2.25 -12.69 3.93
N LEU A 236 1.44 -11.75 3.42
CA LEU A 236 1.48 -10.35 3.77
C LEU A 236 0.23 -10.01 4.56
N THR A 237 0.36 -9.14 5.56
CA THR A 237 -0.79 -8.61 6.31
C THR A 237 -0.43 -7.29 6.97
N SER A 238 -1.45 -6.53 7.35
CA SER A 238 -1.33 -5.24 8.04
C SER A 238 -1.88 -5.35 9.46
N PRO A 239 -1.03 -5.73 10.43
CA PRO A 239 -1.46 -5.89 11.81
C PRO A 239 -1.82 -4.57 12.48
N MET A 240 -2.92 -4.58 13.25
CA MET A 240 -3.27 -3.51 14.18
C MET A 240 -2.57 -3.71 15.53
N GLU A 241 -2.29 -2.61 16.22
CA GLU A 241 -1.79 -2.61 17.60
C GLU A 241 -0.51 -3.43 17.77
N MET A 242 0.43 -3.29 16.84
CA MET A 242 1.77 -3.87 16.96
C MET A 242 2.52 -3.29 18.14
N ASP A 243 3.26 -4.12 18.85
CA ASP A 243 4.31 -3.70 19.76
C ASP A 243 5.64 -3.52 19.02
N ALA A 244 6.43 -2.52 19.45
CA ALA A 244 7.74 -2.29 18.87
C ALA A 244 8.71 -3.45 19.19
N GLU A 245 9.45 -3.91 18.17
CA GLU A 245 10.51 -4.88 18.31
C GLU A 245 11.79 -4.34 17.63
N GLY A 246 12.67 -3.74 18.40
CA GLY A 246 13.88 -3.09 17.91
C GLY A 246 13.55 -2.00 16.88
N LEU A 247 14.18 -2.09 15.71
CA LEU A 247 13.88 -1.27 14.52
C LEU A 247 13.19 -2.07 13.39
N GLU A 248 12.83 -3.32 13.66
CA GLU A 248 12.10 -4.15 12.70
C GLU A 248 10.61 -3.79 12.69
N PHE A 249 10.00 -3.71 13.86
CA PHE A 249 8.59 -3.33 14.01
C PHE A 249 8.46 -2.13 14.93
N HIS A 250 7.49 -1.27 14.67
CA HIS A 250 7.16 -0.12 15.51
C HIS A 250 5.72 -0.21 16.03
N ASN A 251 5.43 0.52 17.09
CA ASN A 251 4.10 0.53 17.70
C ASN A 251 3.02 1.02 16.73
N GLY A 252 1.84 0.43 16.84
CA GLY A 252 0.63 0.85 16.16
C GLY A 252 0.29 -0.01 14.96
N HIS A 253 -0.17 0.60 13.88
CA HIS A 253 -0.54 -0.10 12.65
C HIS A 253 0.73 -0.41 11.84
N GLY A 254 1.03 -1.70 11.71
CA GLY A 254 2.27 -2.17 11.10
C GLY A 254 2.05 -2.93 9.78
N THR A 255 3.14 -3.49 9.29
CA THR A 255 3.15 -4.35 8.10
C THR A 255 3.96 -5.60 8.39
N LEU A 256 3.47 -6.75 7.96
CA LEU A 256 4.08 -8.04 8.27
C LEU A 256 4.22 -8.87 6.99
N CYS A 257 5.41 -9.40 6.78
CA CYS A 257 5.71 -10.41 5.78
C CYS A 257 6.19 -11.68 6.48
N ILE A 258 5.51 -12.79 6.25
CA ILE A 258 5.90 -14.12 6.69
C ILE A 258 6.32 -14.90 5.46
N ILE A 259 7.54 -15.44 5.46
CA ILE A 259 8.09 -16.29 4.40
C ILE A 259 8.31 -17.68 4.98
N GLY A 260 7.92 -18.73 4.25
CA GLY A 260 8.08 -20.10 4.72
C GLY A 260 7.53 -21.13 3.76
N HIS A 261 6.90 -22.16 4.32
CA HIS A 261 6.31 -23.26 3.58
C HIS A 261 4.90 -23.59 4.07
N TYR A 262 3.97 -23.72 3.14
CA TYR A 262 2.65 -24.27 3.40
C TYR A 262 2.71 -25.79 3.38
N HIS A 263 2.21 -26.44 4.44
CA HIS A 263 2.12 -27.87 4.58
C HIS A 263 0.70 -28.36 4.26
N PRO A 264 0.48 -29.01 3.11
CA PRO A 264 -0.86 -29.48 2.71
C PRO A 264 -1.52 -30.44 3.70
N GLU A 265 -0.70 -31.27 4.40
CA GLU A 265 -1.20 -32.28 5.36
C GLU A 265 -1.81 -31.64 6.61
N THR A 266 -1.19 -30.58 7.12
CA THR A 266 -1.64 -29.84 8.30
C THR A 266 -2.45 -28.61 7.95
N LYS A 267 -2.39 -28.17 6.69
CA LYS A 267 -2.99 -26.96 6.13
C LYS A 267 -2.54 -25.69 6.88
N ARG A 268 -1.28 -25.63 7.27
CA ARG A 268 -0.70 -24.54 8.04
C ARG A 268 0.59 -24.02 7.41
N MET A 269 0.89 -22.77 7.72
CA MET A 269 2.15 -22.12 7.37
C MET A 269 3.23 -22.45 8.41
N GLU A 270 4.36 -22.98 7.96
CA GLU A 270 5.60 -23.05 8.74
C GLU A 270 6.43 -21.79 8.42
N ARG A 271 6.70 -20.98 9.44
CA ARG A 271 7.43 -19.73 9.29
C ARG A 271 8.93 -19.99 9.29
N GLU A 272 9.63 -19.57 8.24
CA GLU A 272 11.10 -19.56 8.20
C GLU A 272 11.66 -18.18 8.56
N PHE A 273 10.98 -17.12 8.10
CA PHE A 273 11.41 -15.75 8.30
C PHE A 273 10.21 -14.80 8.43
N VAL A 274 10.34 -13.83 9.30
CA VAL A 274 9.34 -12.78 9.54
C VAL A 274 10.02 -11.42 9.49
N GLN A 275 9.46 -10.48 8.74
CA GLN A 275 9.99 -9.12 8.61
C GLN A 275 8.86 -8.10 8.42
N ALA A 276 9.16 -6.82 8.65
CA ALA A 276 8.32 -5.74 8.18
C ALA A 276 8.36 -5.65 6.64
N VAL A 277 7.25 -5.23 6.03
CA VAL A 277 7.22 -4.91 4.60
C VAL A 277 7.73 -3.48 4.38
N GLU A 278 7.41 -2.58 5.28
CA GLU A 278 7.70 -1.15 5.16
C GLU A 278 8.26 -0.60 6.49
N TYR A 279 9.25 0.27 6.39
CA TYR A 279 9.94 0.86 7.54
C TYR A 279 9.71 2.38 7.64
N GLY A 280 8.93 2.95 6.73
CA GLY A 280 8.62 4.38 6.69
C GLY A 280 7.42 4.78 7.55
N LEU A 281 6.86 5.93 7.24
CA LEU A 281 5.80 6.57 8.02
C LEU A 281 4.40 6.22 7.50
N ASP A 282 4.25 6.16 6.19
CA ASP A 282 2.96 6.15 5.51
C ASP A 282 2.85 4.97 4.54
N PHE A 283 2.48 3.81 5.07
CA PHE A 283 2.25 2.61 4.30
C PHE A 283 1.36 1.67 5.10
N TYR A 284 0.26 1.20 4.50
CA TYR A 284 -0.65 0.25 5.14
C TYR A 284 -1.52 -0.49 4.12
N ALA A 285 -2.16 -1.58 4.54
CA ALA A 285 -3.20 -2.29 3.78
C ALA A 285 -2.77 -2.75 2.38
N MET A 286 -1.51 -3.22 2.22
CA MET A 286 -1.00 -3.64 0.93
C MET A 286 -1.79 -4.79 0.31
N GLN A 287 -1.90 -4.75 -1.00
CA GLN A 287 -2.48 -5.83 -1.80
C GLN A 287 -1.57 -6.15 -2.99
N THR A 288 -1.49 -7.43 -3.38
CA THR A 288 -0.69 -7.85 -4.51
C THR A 288 -1.51 -8.51 -5.60
N MET A 289 -0.96 -8.54 -6.80
CA MET A 289 -1.47 -9.34 -7.90
C MET A 289 -0.33 -9.94 -8.71
N GLN A 290 -0.58 -11.06 -9.39
CA GLN A 290 0.33 -11.56 -10.42
C GLN A 290 0.01 -10.89 -11.75
N ALA A 291 0.97 -10.16 -12.28
CA ALA A 291 0.85 -9.53 -13.59
C ALA A 291 0.91 -10.58 -14.72
N PRO A 292 0.39 -10.26 -15.92
CA PRO A 292 0.41 -11.19 -17.07
C PRO A 292 1.80 -11.69 -17.46
N ASP A 293 2.84 -10.92 -17.18
CA ASP A 293 4.25 -11.26 -17.44
C ASP A 293 4.91 -12.08 -16.31
N GLY A 294 4.11 -12.49 -15.31
CA GLY A 294 4.54 -13.35 -14.20
C GLY A 294 5.10 -12.60 -12.98
N ARG A 295 5.28 -11.28 -13.05
CA ARG A 295 5.70 -10.49 -11.89
C ARG A 295 4.64 -10.48 -10.79
N ARG A 296 5.08 -10.48 -9.53
CA ARG A 296 4.20 -10.14 -8.39
C ARG A 296 4.33 -8.64 -8.13
N ILE A 297 3.22 -7.93 -8.30
CA ILE A 297 3.15 -6.47 -8.11
C ILE A 297 2.36 -6.18 -6.84
N MET A 298 2.89 -5.30 -6.00
CA MET A 298 2.28 -4.82 -4.76
C MET A 298 1.93 -3.34 -4.88
N ILE A 299 0.82 -2.96 -4.31
CA ILE A 299 0.42 -1.56 -4.08
C ILE A 299 -0.17 -1.45 -2.67
N ALA A 300 -0.04 -0.28 -2.03
CA ALA A 300 -0.54 -0.05 -0.68
C ALA A 300 -1.14 1.36 -0.55
N TRP A 301 -1.87 1.59 0.51
CA TRP A 301 -2.27 2.93 0.91
C TRP A 301 -1.05 3.69 1.44
N LEU A 302 -0.73 4.82 0.78
CA LEU A 302 0.37 5.71 1.17
C LEU A 302 -0.14 6.67 2.23
N GLN A 303 -0.49 6.14 3.35
CA GLN A 303 -0.74 6.70 4.66
C GLN A 303 -0.79 5.57 5.68
N ASN A 304 -1.02 5.90 6.93
CA ASN A 304 -1.20 4.97 8.04
C ASN A 304 -2.16 5.61 9.05
N TRP A 305 -2.97 4.82 9.72
CA TRP A 305 -3.93 5.34 10.70
C TRP A 305 -3.27 6.16 11.81
N GLY A 306 -2.05 5.77 12.22
CA GLY A 306 -1.27 6.46 13.27
C GLY A 306 -0.52 7.71 12.80
N THR A 307 -0.38 7.90 11.48
CA THR A 307 0.40 9.01 10.88
C THR A 307 -0.42 9.83 9.88
N ASN A 308 -1.70 9.52 9.75
CA ASN A 308 -2.61 10.15 8.80
C ASN A 308 -2.68 11.67 9.02
N THR A 309 -2.35 12.43 7.96
CA THR A 309 -2.45 13.89 7.94
C THR A 309 -3.87 14.31 7.56
N GLN A 310 -4.29 15.48 8.02
CA GLN A 310 -5.51 16.11 7.53
C GLN A 310 -5.14 17.06 6.37
N PRO A 311 -5.83 16.96 5.23
CA PRO A 311 -5.55 17.85 4.12
C PRO A 311 -5.90 19.30 4.45
N PRO A 312 -5.27 20.27 3.77
CA PRO A 312 -5.73 21.66 3.80
C PRO A 312 -7.21 21.76 3.42
N ALA A 313 -7.93 22.74 3.99
CA ALA A 313 -9.37 22.91 3.73
C ALA A 313 -9.71 23.15 2.25
N SER A 314 -8.76 23.60 1.44
CA SER A 314 -8.91 23.78 -0.01
C SER A 314 -8.77 22.47 -0.80
N GLN A 315 -8.17 21.43 -0.23
CA GLN A 315 -7.95 20.15 -0.89
C GLN A 315 -9.22 19.32 -0.83
N ARG A 316 -9.65 18.82 -1.98
CA ARG A 316 -10.90 18.08 -2.13
C ARG A 316 -10.72 16.56 -2.16
N TRP A 317 -9.52 16.09 -1.90
CA TRP A 317 -9.18 14.66 -1.86
C TRP A 317 -8.21 14.38 -0.72
N GLN A 318 -8.22 13.15 -0.21
CA GLN A 318 -7.34 12.66 0.84
C GLN A 318 -7.00 11.20 0.62
N GLY A 319 -5.73 10.85 0.80
CA GLY A 319 -5.19 9.52 0.56
C GLY A 319 -4.64 9.39 -0.86
N GLN A 320 -3.63 8.55 -0.99
CA GLN A 320 -3.02 8.17 -2.26
C GLN A 320 -2.49 6.74 -2.16
N MET A 321 -2.34 6.07 -3.27
CA MET A 321 -1.65 4.78 -3.33
C MET A 321 -0.15 5.00 -3.41
N THR A 322 0.65 3.99 -2.98
CA THR A 322 2.10 3.97 -3.23
C THR A 322 2.39 3.80 -4.71
N LEU A 323 3.62 4.08 -5.12
CA LEU A 323 4.13 3.55 -6.38
C LEU A 323 3.99 2.02 -6.37
N PRO A 324 3.47 1.38 -7.43
CA PRO A 324 3.46 -0.06 -7.51
C PRO A 324 4.89 -0.62 -7.47
N ARG A 325 5.08 -1.75 -6.79
CA ARG A 325 6.39 -2.36 -6.51
C ARG A 325 6.45 -3.79 -7.02
N GLU A 326 7.54 -4.15 -7.68
CA GLU A 326 7.86 -5.55 -8.02
C GLU A 326 8.45 -6.24 -6.80
N LEU A 327 7.94 -7.43 -6.49
CA LEU A 327 8.38 -8.26 -5.38
C LEU A 327 9.24 -9.42 -5.85
N SER A 328 10.25 -9.76 -5.06
CA SER A 328 11.06 -10.97 -5.21
C SER A 328 11.58 -11.44 -3.86
N ILE A 329 12.10 -12.67 -3.79
CA ILE A 329 12.80 -13.17 -2.60
C ILE A 329 14.27 -13.32 -2.91
N ARG A 330 15.11 -12.70 -2.09
CA ARG A 330 16.56 -12.81 -2.20
C ARG A 330 17.16 -13.08 -0.83
N ASN A 331 17.95 -14.16 -0.72
CA ASN A 331 18.53 -14.59 0.57
C ASN A 331 17.49 -14.78 1.69
N GLY A 332 16.30 -15.31 1.35
CA GLY A 332 15.22 -15.56 2.30
C GLY A 332 14.46 -14.32 2.75
N LYS A 333 14.71 -13.14 2.17
CA LYS A 333 14.05 -11.86 2.49
C LYS A 333 13.22 -11.36 1.32
N LEU A 334 12.12 -10.69 1.64
CA LEU A 334 11.33 -9.95 0.66
C LEU A 334 12.13 -8.75 0.16
N ILE A 335 12.21 -8.63 -1.14
CA ILE A 335 12.81 -7.50 -1.86
C ILE A 335 11.72 -6.80 -2.63
N GLN A 336 11.73 -5.48 -2.61
CA GLN A 336 10.76 -4.66 -3.30
C GLN A 336 11.42 -3.49 -4.02
N VAL A 337 11.13 -3.36 -5.31
CA VAL A 337 11.66 -2.28 -6.14
C VAL A 337 10.53 -1.59 -6.89
N PRO A 338 10.68 -0.30 -7.26
CA PRO A 338 9.72 0.36 -8.15
C PRO A 338 9.48 -0.46 -9.41
N ILE A 339 8.24 -0.48 -9.90
CA ILE A 339 7.94 -1.13 -11.19
C ILE A 339 8.81 -0.58 -12.29
N ARG A 340 9.22 -1.46 -13.20
CA ARG A 340 10.11 -1.12 -14.32
C ARG A 340 9.53 -0.11 -15.30
N GLU A 341 8.22 -0.01 -15.40
CA GLU A 341 7.48 0.96 -16.22
C GLU A 341 7.84 2.41 -15.84
N LEU A 342 8.24 2.67 -14.60
CA LEU A 342 8.69 3.99 -14.15
C LEU A 342 9.87 4.51 -15.00
N GLU A 343 10.71 3.62 -15.51
CA GLU A 343 11.88 4.01 -16.30
C GLU A 343 11.50 4.64 -17.67
N ALA A 344 10.31 4.31 -18.18
CA ALA A 344 9.80 4.93 -19.40
C ALA A 344 9.46 6.42 -19.23
N LEU A 345 9.23 6.87 -17.99
CA LEU A 345 8.96 8.27 -17.67
C LEU A 345 10.24 9.11 -17.54
N ARG A 346 11.43 8.49 -17.47
CA ARG A 346 12.70 9.18 -17.23
C ARG A 346 13.08 10.11 -18.37
N ARG A 347 13.42 11.37 -18.03
CA ARG A 347 13.95 12.41 -18.92
C ARG A 347 15.12 13.11 -18.24
N ASP A 348 15.87 13.90 -18.99
CA ASP A 348 16.87 14.88 -18.52
C ASP A 348 17.85 14.30 -17.48
N ARG A 349 18.56 13.25 -17.88
CA ARG A 349 19.55 12.57 -17.03
C ARG A 349 20.66 13.49 -16.58
N VAL A 350 20.88 13.55 -15.26
CA VAL A 350 22.02 14.25 -14.65
C VAL A 350 22.87 13.23 -13.88
N THR A 351 24.18 13.25 -14.07
CA THR A 351 25.13 12.42 -13.32
C THR A 351 26.16 13.29 -12.63
N GLN A 352 26.46 12.98 -11.36
CA GLN A 352 27.46 13.66 -10.56
C GLN A 352 28.31 12.66 -9.77
N GLN A 353 29.60 12.95 -9.65
CA GLN A 353 30.50 12.21 -8.77
C GLN A 353 31.31 13.21 -7.95
N ARG A 354 31.22 13.13 -6.63
CA ARG A 354 31.89 14.08 -5.72
C ARG A 354 32.36 13.39 -4.45
N VAL A 355 33.46 13.85 -3.93
CA VAL A 355 33.78 13.70 -2.50
C VAL A 355 33.18 14.89 -1.77
N ILE A 356 32.34 14.61 -0.79
CA ILE A 356 31.64 15.62 -0.01
C ILE A 356 32.14 15.64 1.43
N SER A 357 32.16 16.83 2.03
CA SER A 357 32.36 17.09 3.44
C SER A 357 31.53 18.32 3.80
N GLY A 358 30.66 18.23 4.83
CA GLY A 358 29.64 19.25 5.07
C GLY A 358 28.50 19.22 4.06
N GLU A 359 27.62 20.24 4.10
CA GLU A 359 26.42 20.34 3.25
C GLU A 359 26.75 20.98 1.90
N THR A 360 26.26 20.37 0.81
CA THR A 360 26.47 20.85 -0.56
C THR A 360 25.31 20.48 -1.48
N ALA A 361 25.00 21.33 -2.45
CA ALA A 361 24.16 21.01 -3.59
C ALA A 361 25.05 20.54 -4.75
N LEU A 362 24.53 19.62 -5.57
CA LEU A 362 25.24 19.15 -6.76
C LEU A 362 24.57 19.77 -8.01
N PRO A 363 25.36 20.30 -8.96
CA PRO A 363 24.81 20.97 -10.14
C PRO A 363 23.81 20.11 -10.90
N GLY A 364 22.61 20.65 -11.17
CA GLY A 364 21.54 19.97 -11.89
C GLY A 364 20.78 18.89 -11.09
N VAL A 365 21.18 18.60 -9.86
CA VAL A 365 20.49 17.64 -9.00
C VAL A 365 19.46 18.39 -8.14
N GLN A 366 18.30 18.59 -8.72
CA GLN A 366 17.12 19.23 -8.11
C GLN A 366 15.86 18.72 -8.78
N GLY A 367 14.69 18.98 -8.23
CA GLY A 367 13.40 18.64 -8.82
C GLY A 367 12.40 18.12 -7.80
N ARG A 368 11.14 18.06 -8.20
CA ARG A 368 10.02 17.64 -7.35
C ARG A 368 9.43 16.30 -7.77
N VAL A 369 9.50 15.98 -9.05
CA VAL A 369 9.00 14.73 -9.64
C VAL A 369 10.18 14.06 -10.32
N ILE A 370 10.88 13.19 -9.58
CA ILE A 370 12.18 12.66 -10.01
C ILE A 370 12.39 11.21 -9.55
N ASP A 371 13.30 10.53 -10.25
CA ASP A 371 13.90 9.27 -9.87
C ASP A 371 15.40 9.51 -9.62
N LEU A 372 15.83 9.38 -8.36
CA LEU A 372 17.16 9.74 -7.88
C LEU A 372 17.86 8.50 -7.34
N MET A 373 18.96 8.09 -7.95
CA MET A 373 19.86 7.06 -7.45
C MET A 373 21.07 7.71 -6.80
N VAL A 374 21.38 7.28 -5.57
CA VAL A 374 22.51 7.77 -4.80
C VAL A 374 23.32 6.58 -4.30
N GLN A 375 24.60 6.54 -4.61
CA GLN A 375 25.54 5.60 -4.00
C GLN A 375 26.52 6.37 -3.14
N VAL A 376 26.58 6.01 -1.85
CA VAL A 376 27.51 6.59 -0.87
C VAL A 376 28.58 5.56 -0.56
N ARG A 377 29.85 5.97 -0.56
CA ARG A 377 30.98 5.12 -0.20
C ARG A 377 31.96 5.90 0.68
N PRO A 378 32.58 5.26 1.66
CA PRO A 378 33.69 5.90 2.37
C PRO A 378 34.87 6.15 1.41
N VAL A 379 35.57 7.26 1.60
CA VAL A 379 36.83 7.53 0.86
C VAL A 379 37.93 6.57 1.30
N GLN A 380 37.95 6.26 2.60
CA GLN A 380 38.68 5.19 3.24
C GLN A 380 37.83 4.67 4.42
N GLU A 381 38.13 3.50 4.93
CA GLU A 381 37.39 2.91 6.04
C GLU A 381 37.24 3.92 7.21
N GLY A 382 36.01 4.10 7.72
CA GLY A 382 35.68 5.03 8.80
C GLY A 382 35.80 6.52 8.44
N SER A 383 35.94 6.88 7.15
CA SER A 383 36.14 8.27 6.73
C SER A 383 34.93 9.18 6.96
N TYR A 384 33.73 8.63 7.21
CA TYR A 384 32.57 9.41 7.60
C TYR A 384 31.76 8.73 8.70
N GLN A 385 31.08 9.55 9.52
CA GLN A 385 30.28 9.11 10.65
C GLN A 385 28.79 9.18 10.38
N ARG A 386 28.36 10.09 9.48
CA ARG A 386 26.95 10.26 9.14
C ARG A 386 26.80 10.89 7.76
N PHE A 387 25.87 10.38 7.00
CA PHE A 387 25.46 10.93 5.72
C PHE A 387 24.04 11.47 5.81
N PHE A 388 23.75 12.57 5.13
CA PHE A 388 22.44 13.21 5.06
C PHE A 388 22.09 13.52 3.62
N LEU A 389 20.86 13.24 3.27
CA LEU A 389 20.24 13.65 2.00
C LEU A 389 18.96 14.39 2.33
N LYS A 390 18.88 15.68 1.98
CA LYS A 390 17.66 16.48 2.09
C LYS A 390 17.04 16.63 0.73
N VAL A 391 15.75 16.33 0.63
CA VAL A 391 14.95 16.44 -0.59
C VAL A 391 13.75 17.34 -0.37
N CYS A 392 13.11 17.80 -1.43
CA CYS A 392 11.96 18.72 -1.37
C CYS A 392 12.27 19.94 -0.48
N LYS A 393 13.46 20.52 -0.69
CA LYS A 393 14.03 21.53 0.19
C LYS A 393 13.79 22.94 -0.34
N ASP A 394 13.44 23.85 0.58
CA ASP A 394 13.51 25.30 0.46
C ASP A 394 14.28 25.89 1.65
N GLU A 395 14.11 27.16 1.95
CA GLU A 395 14.76 27.84 3.08
C GLU A 395 14.32 27.30 4.45
N ARG A 396 13.12 26.71 4.56
CA ARG A 396 12.49 26.33 5.84
C ARG A 396 12.10 24.86 5.92
N HIS A 397 11.80 24.26 4.76
CA HIS A 397 11.22 22.92 4.68
C HIS A 397 12.17 21.96 3.97
N TYR A 398 12.13 20.72 4.37
CA TYR A 398 12.82 19.58 3.73
C TYR A 398 12.33 18.25 4.33
N THR A 399 12.56 17.19 3.62
CA THR A 399 12.50 15.81 4.14
C THR A 399 13.93 15.27 4.15
N GLU A 400 14.34 14.63 5.23
CA GLU A 400 15.73 14.20 5.44
C GLU A 400 15.84 12.67 5.51
N ILE A 401 16.80 12.13 4.78
CA ILE A 401 17.23 10.74 4.86
C ILE A 401 18.63 10.74 5.47
N THR A 402 18.80 10.07 6.62
CA THR A 402 20.08 10.03 7.35
C THR A 402 20.58 8.58 7.43
N TYR A 403 21.87 8.37 7.25
CA TYR A 403 22.52 7.07 7.46
C TYR A 403 23.73 7.20 8.38
N ASP A 404 23.78 6.34 9.39
CA ASP A 404 24.89 6.19 10.33
C ASP A 404 25.58 4.84 10.08
N PRO A 405 26.78 4.82 9.48
CA PRO A 405 27.50 3.59 9.17
C PRO A 405 28.07 2.87 10.40
N LEU A 406 28.15 3.52 11.57
CA LEU A 406 28.64 2.89 12.79
C LEU A 406 27.58 2.00 13.44
N THR A 407 26.33 2.40 13.32
CA THR A 407 25.17 1.68 13.86
C THR A 407 24.38 0.95 12.80
N ASN A 408 24.67 1.22 11.53
CA ASN A 408 23.92 0.76 10.34
C ASN A 408 22.45 1.17 10.40
N VAL A 409 22.14 2.31 11.00
CA VAL A 409 20.79 2.85 11.09
C VAL A 409 20.54 3.86 9.96
N LEU A 410 19.47 3.64 9.22
CA LEU A 410 18.92 4.61 8.28
C LEU A 410 17.63 5.19 8.84
N SER A 411 17.43 6.51 8.72
CA SER A 411 16.20 7.18 9.11
C SER A 411 15.58 7.97 7.95
N LEU A 412 14.26 8.08 7.96
CA LEU A 412 13.48 9.00 7.16
C LEU A 412 12.72 9.93 8.10
N ASP A 413 13.04 11.23 8.03
CA ASP A 413 12.48 12.28 8.88
C ASP A 413 11.78 13.36 8.03
N ARG A 414 10.49 13.57 8.29
CA ARG A 414 9.65 14.60 7.68
C ARG A 414 9.27 15.72 8.64
N THR A 415 9.97 15.90 9.76
CA THR A 415 9.67 16.95 10.75
C THR A 415 9.52 18.34 10.11
N HIS A 416 10.31 18.60 9.08
CA HIS A 416 10.31 19.87 8.36
C HIS A 416 9.59 19.83 7.00
N SER A 417 8.76 18.82 6.73
CA SER A 417 8.09 18.64 5.42
C SER A 417 6.78 19.41 5.24
N GLY A 418 6.43 20.29 6.18
CA GLY A 418 5.14 21.01 6.17
C GLY A 418 3.98 20.27 6.84
N CYS A 419 4.11 18.96 7.10
CA CYS A 419 3.08 18.16 7.76
C CYS A 419 2.77 18.65 9.18
N ARG A 420 1.57 18.32 9.68
CA ARG A 420 1.16 18.55 11.08
C ARG A 420 2.23 18.06 12.06
N ARG A 421 2.38 18.76 13.17
CA ARG A 421 3.42 18.47 14.16
C ARG A 421 3.01 17.49 15.25
N ASP A 422 1.76 17.11 15.32
CA ASP A 422 1.17 16.24 16.36
C ASP A 422 1.07 14.75 15.94
N ILE A 423 1.85 14.35 14.95
CA ILE A 423 1.96 12.98 14.46
C ILE A 423 3.42 12.52 14.48
N VAL A 424 3.67 11.23 14.24
CA VAL A 424 5.03 10.70 14.11
C VAL A 424 5.69 11.25 12.84
N HIS A 425 6.92 11.73 12.96
CA HIS A 425 7.67 12.35 11.87
C HIS A 425 8.93 11.60 11.46
N GLU A 426 9.46 10.71 12.29
CA GLU A 426 10.67 9.96 12.00
C GLU A 426 10.42 8.45 12.16
N ARG A 427 10.98 7.67 11.23
CA ARG A 427 11.10 6.22 11.33
C ARG A 427 12.51 5.79 10.96
N LYS A 428 12.93 4.67 11.53
CA LYS A 428 14.29 4.12 11.39
C LYS A 428 14.22 2.64 11.03
N CYS A 429 15.22 2.19 10.30
CA CYS A 429 15.46 0.76 10.07
C CYS A 429 16.94 0.42 10.20
N LEU A 430 17.21 -0.86 10.46
CA LEU A 430 18.54 -1.41 10.33
C LEU A 430 18.82 -1.77 8.88
N VAL A 431 19.95 -1.31 8.38
CA VAL A 431 20.45 -1.62 7.05
C VAL A 431 21.56 -2.65 7.20
N ARG A 432 21.67 -3.58 6.26
CA ARG A 432 22.79 -4.54 6.26
C ARG A 432 24.13 -3.81 6.22
N ASP A 433 25.04 -4.18 7.12
CA ASP A 433 26.41 -3.67 7.12
C ASP A 433 27.13 -3.99 5.80
N ARG A 434 27.60 -2.95 5.14
CA ARG A 434 28.37 -2.97 3.90
C ARG A 434 29.63 -2.11 4.03
N GLN A 435 30.20 -2.04 5.22
CA GLN A 435 31.40 -1.25 5.53
C GLN A 435 31.24 0.25 5.17
N GLY A 436 30.05 0.78 5.45
CA GLY A 436 29.70 2.17 5.15
C GLY A 436 29.25 2.43 3.70
N GLU A 437 29.13 1.41 2.86
CA GLU A 437 28.50 1.58 1.54
C GLU A 437 26.98 1.56 1.65
N LEU A 438 26.34 2.49 0.97
CA LEU A 438 24.87 2.60 0.91
C LEU A 438 24.43 2.92 -0.52
N LYS A 439 23.38 2.23 -0.98
CA LYS A 439 22.66 2.58 -2.19
C LYS A 439 21.25 3.03 -1.83
N LEU A 440 20.81 4.14 -2.38
CA LEU A 440 19.46 4.65 -2.29
C LEU A 440 18.89 4.86 -3.69
N ARG A 441 17.64 4.45 -3.89
CA ARG A 441 16.79 4.96 -4.96
C ARG A 441 15.65 5.71 -4.30
N VAL A 442 15.54 7.00 -4.59
CA VAL A 442 14.54 7.90 -4.02
C VAL A 442 13.62 8.35 -5.15
N VAL A 443 12.36 7.98 -5.06
CA VAL A 443 11.32 8.42 -6.00
C VAL A 443 10.52 9.51 -5.32
N LEU A 444 10.51 10.69 -5.93
CA LEU A 444 9.73 11.83 -5.47
C LEU A 444 8.55 12.06 -6.42
N ASP A 445 7.39 12.26 -5.84
CA ASP A 445 6.24 12.86 -6.50
C ASP A 445 5.76 14.08 -5.70
N ARG A 446 4.79 14.79 -6.18
CA ARG A 446 4.33 16.07 -5.60
C ARG A 446 4.04 16.00 -4.10
N PHE A 447 3.57 14.86 -3.60
CA PHE A 447 3.10 14.69 -2.22
C PHE A 447 3.71 13.50 -1.49
N SER A 448 4.77 12.90 -2.05
CA SER A 448 5.38 11.69 -1.47
C SER A 448 6.88 11.59 -1.69
N VAL A 449 7.53 10.86 -0.79
CA VAL A 449 8.91 10.40 -0.86
C VAL A 449 8.90 8.89 -0.62
N GLU A 450 9.39 8.12 -1.59
CA GLU A 450 9.61 6.68 -1.44
C GLU A 450 11.09 6.36 -1.60
N VAL A 451 11.68 5.71 -0.58
CA VAL A 451 13.10 5.39 -0.50
C VAL A 451 13.30 3.89 -0.53
N PHE A 452 14.05 3.40 -1.49
CA PHE A 452 14.43 1.99 -1.63
C PHE A 452 15.92 1.84 -1.34
N VAL A 453 16.25 0.99 -0.37
CA VAL A 453 17.61 0.86 0.16
C VAL A 453 18.25 -0.42 -0.36
N ASN A 454 19.50 -0.35 -0.80
CA ASN A 454 20.33 -1.49 -1.20
C ASN A 454 19.63 -2.45 -2.19
N ASP A 455 19.09 -1.87 -3.27
CA ASP A 455 18.38 -2.61 -4.32
C ASP A 455 17.09 -3.29 -3.78
N GLY A 456 16.39 -2.63 -2.83
CA GLY A 456 15.08 -3.01 -2.33
C GLY A 456 15.08 -3.89 -1.06
N GLU A 457 16.19 -3.99 -0.34
CA GLU A 457 16.24 -4.73 0.94
C GLU A 457 15.36 -4.10 2.03
N GLN A 458 15.20 -2.78 2.02
CA GLN A 458 14.23 -2.02 2.81
C GLN A 458 13.56 -0.97 1.93
N ALA A 459 12.34 -0.58 2.31
CA ALA A 459 11.65 0.57 1.75
C ALA A 459 11.10 1.46 2.86
N LEU A 460 11.15 2.78 2.66
CA LEU A 460 10.62 3.78 3.57
C LEU A 460 9.79 4.79 2.79
N THR A 461 8.55 4.98 3.20
CA THR A 461 7.57 5.82 2.50
C THR A 461 7.05 6.91 3.42
N ALA A 462 6.91 8.13 2.89
CA ALA A 462 6.31 9.24 3.60
C ALA A 462 5.48 10.13 2.67
N ALA A 463 4.29 10.50 3.12
CA ALA A 463 3.55 11.64 2.57
C ALA A 463 4.16 12.94 3.09
N ILE A 464 4.19 13.97 2.24
CA ILE A 464 4.76 15.28 2.54
C ILE A 464 3.84 16.40 2.06
N ASP A 465 3.84 17.54 2.77
CA ASP A 465 3.05 18.74 2.46
C ASP A 465 3.91 19.94 2.06
N THR A 466 5.17 19.69 1.70
CA THR A 466 6.09 20.76 1.27
C THR A 466 5.60 21.41 -0.02
N SER A 467 5.75 22.73 -0.12
CA SER A 467 5.43 23.48 -1.34
C SER A 467 6.05 22.85 -2.60
N GLN A 468 5.31 22.85 -3.70
CA GLN A 468 5.81 22.36 -4.99
C GLN A 468 7.02 23.14 -5.52
N ALA A 469 7.21 24.37 -5.03
CA ALA A 469 8.39 25.21 -5.34
C ALA A 469 9.66 24.76 -4.59
N ALA A 470 9.54 23.94 -3.56
CA ALA A 470 10.67 23.39 -2.82
C ALA A 470 11.30 22.23 -3.60
N GLN A 471 12.27 22.55 -4.46
CA GLN A 471 12.88 21.61 -5.42
C GLN A 471 14.34 21.32 -5.14
N ASP A 472 14.95 22.00 -4.15
CA ASP A 472 16.37 21.82 -3.85
C ASP A 472 16.64 20.44 -3.24
N ILE A 473 17.83 19.92 -3.56
CA ILE A 473 18.38 18.69 -3.01
C ILE A 473 19.79 18.99 -2.51
N THR A 474 20.06 18.66 -1.24
CA THR A 474 21.41 18.82 -0.67
C THR A 474 21.90 17.51 -0.05
N PHE A 475 23.20 17.33 -0.14
CA PHE A 475 23.95 16.22 0.41
C PHE A 475 24.86 16.74 1.50
N ALA A 476 24.94 16.05 2.62
CA ALA A 476 25.86 16.41 3.68
C ALA A 476 26.57 15.19 4.28
N CYS A 477 27.73 15.42 4.86
CA CYS A 477 28.51 14.35 5.46
C CYS A 477 29.30 14.86 6.67
N LEU A 478 29.24 14.12 7.78
CA LEU A 478 30.19 14.29 8.90
C LEU A 478 31.41 13.42 8.63
N GLY A 479 32.50 14.03 8.23
CA GLY A 479 33.70 13.42 7.69
C GLY A 479 33.77 13.57 6.17
N GLN A 480 34.18 12.53 5.44
CA GLN A 480 34.30 12.54 4.01
C GLN A 480 33.72 11.27 3.38
N ALA A 481 32.80 11.43 2.44
CA ALA A 481 32.24 10.34 1.66
C ALA A 481 32.29 10.66 0.15
N ARG A 482 32.46 9.63 -0.67
CA ARG A 482 32.25 9.71 -2.11
C ARG A 482 30.78 9.47 -2.39
N VAL A 483 30.16 10.34 -3.19
CA VAL A 483 28.76 10.23 -3.63
C VAL A 483 28.75 10.15 -5.13
N ASP A 484 28.13 9.09 -5.67
CA ASP A 484 27.78 8.95 -7.07
C ASP A 484 26.27 9.11 -7.19
N VAL A 485 25.83 10.06 -8.01
CA VAL A 485 24.43 10.45 -8.15
C VAL A 485 24.00 10.34 -9.58
N GLU A 486 22.84 9.75 -9.81
CA GLU A 486 22.14 9.73 -11.08
C GLU A 486 20.69 10.17 -10.83
N LYS A 487 20.24 11.20 -11.52
CA LYS A 487 18.92 11.80 -11.38
C LYS A 487 18.24 11.89 -12.73
N TYR A 488 16.95 11.56 -12.76
CA TYR A 488 16.07 11.78 -13.90
C TYR A 488 14.86 12.60 -13.47
N ASP A 489 14.40 13.50 -14.33
CA ASP A 489 13.04 14.01 -14.24
C ASP A 489 12.06 12.92 -14.69
N LEU A 490 10.92 12.82 -13.99
CA LEU A 490 9.84 11.92 -14.38
C LEU A 490 8.74 12.75 -15.04
N VAL A 491 8.44 12.44 -16.29
CA VAL A 491 7.46 13.17 -17.08
C VAL A 491 6.36 12.22 -17.54
N MET A 492 5.14 12.45 -17.06
CA MET A 492 3.96 11.77 -17.57
C MET A 492 3.67 12.33 -18.98
N LEU A 493 3.82 11.49 -19.98
CA LEU A 493 3.42 11.83 -21.34
C LEU A 493 1.91 11.63 -21.45
N GLU A 494 1.20 12.60 -22.00
CA GLU A 494 -0.18 12.39 -22.40
C GLU A 494 -0.23 11.18 -23.35
N LYS A 495 -1.06 10.18 -23.05
CA LYS A 495 -1.32 9.12 -24.01
C LYS A 495 -1.91 9.79 -25.26
N GLU A 496 -1.29 9.57 -26.43
CA GLU A 496 -1.93 9.91 -27.68
C GLU A 496 -3.32 9.27 -27.69
N LYS A 497 -4.36 10.09 -27.63
CA LYS A 497 -5.73 9.63 -27.80
C LYS A 497 -5.85 9.14 -29.23
N PHE A 498 -5.66 7.84 -29.45
CA PHE A 498 -6.12 7.22 -30.68
C PHE A 498 -7.63 7.37 -30.70
N HIS A 499 -8.12 8.33 -31.45
CA HIS A 499 -9.53 8.45 -31.80
C HIS A 499 -9.80 7.34 -32.84
N ASP A 500 -10.42 6.25 -32.38
CA ASP A 500 -11.18 5.35 -33.24
C ASP A 500 -12.68 5.68 -33.14
#